data_45616a1d3536299f7da45730b6bdb44d
#
_entry.id   45616a1d3536299f7da45730b6bdb44d
#
_cell.length_a   1.000
_cell.length_b   1.000
_cell.length_c   1.000
_cell.angle_alpha   90.00
_cell.angle_beta   90.00
_cell.angle_gamma   90.00
#
_symmetry.space_group_name_H-M   'P 1'
#
loop_
_entity.id
_entity.type
_entity.pdbx_description
1 polymer ?
#
loop_
_entity_poly.entity_id
_entity_poly.type
_entity_poly.pdbx_seq_one_letter_code
_entity_poly.pdbx_strand_id
1 'polypeptide(L)'
;MELRDILKCIEPCIEGKKCLIFDVDGTLLDSMPMWARLDIDYLEGMGYHPEPDFCTKVKMMTISDASIFIRDYFGVEKSPEQITTEIMGIAYSHYENDLLLKPGAAELIETLKNMGYHIVVATANEYDMVKKCLERNDIMKYMDGLITCTMVGYSKQRPDVYIKACEIAGCSVSESVVFEDSSFAINTAKNAGFDVIGVYDDTERDNWNEICELTKCQVVF
;
A
#
# COMPACT_ATOMS: atom_id res chain seq x y z
N MET A 1 9.34 -13.88 8.02
CA MET A 1 8.96 -14.86 9.10
C MET A 1 8.24 -16.04 8.47
N GLU A 2 8.25 -17.25 9.10
CA GLU A 2 7.37 -18.33 8.63
C GLU A 2 5.91 -18.02 8.97
N LEU A 3 4.96 -18.50 8.14
CA LEU A 3 3.51 -18.26 8.32
C LEU A 3 3.03 -18.55 9.75
N ARG A 4 3.52 -19.64 10.35
CA ARG A 4 3.16 -20.03 11.73
C ARG A 4 3.54 -18.96 12.76
N ASP A 5 4.69 -18.30 12.56
CA ASP A 5 5.18 -17.27 13.47
C ASP A 5 4.39 -15.97 13.28
N ILE A 6 4.03 -15.65 12.03
CA ILE A 6 3.15 -14.53 11.72
C ILE A 6 1.80 -14.72 12.42
N LEU A 7 1.14 -15.87 12.23
CA LEU A 7 -0.16 -16.16 12.81
C LEU A 7 -0.11 -16.07 14.34
N LYS A 8 0.90 -16.64 14.99
CA LYS A 8 1.08 -16.55 16.44
C LYS A 8 1.28 -15.11 16.93
N CYS A 9 1.96 -14.30 16.14
CA CYS A 9 2.17 -12.88 16.47
C CYS A 9 0.88 -12.07 16.40
N ILE A 10 0.07 -12.28 15.35
CA ILE A 10 -1.14 -11.49 15.12
C ILE A 10 -2.37 -11.99 15.87
N GLU A 11 -2.39 -13.27 16.32
CA GLU A 11 -3.53 -13.89 17.01
C GLU A 11 -4.13 -13.00 18.11
N PRO A 12 -3.35 -12.40 19.03
CA PRO A 12 -3.90 -11.55 20.08
C PRO A 12 -4.59 -10.28 19.57
N CYS A 13 -4.28 -9.86 18.33
CA CYS A 13 -4.85 -8.67 17.71
C CYS A 13 -6.11 -8.97 16.88
N ILE A 14 -6.23 -10.20 16.36
CA ILE A 14 -7.34 -10.60 15.50
C ILE A 14 -8.39 -11.45 16.22
N GLU A 15 -8.11 -11.97 17.42
CA GLU A 15 -9.06 -12.75 18.21
C GLU A 15 -10.34 -11.95 18.49
N GLY A 16 -11.50 -12.52 18.19
CA GLY A 16 -12.80 -11.86 18.33
C GLY A 16 -13.12 -10.80 17.29
N LYS A 17 -12.23 -10.54 16.35
CA LYS A 17 -12.47 -9.66 15.20
C LYS A 17 -13.19 -10.42 14.08
N LYS A 18 -13.76 -9.67 13.13
CA LYS A 18 -14.51 -10.22 11.99
C LYS A 18 -13.94 -9.77 10.65
N CYS A 19 -13.37 -8.58 10.58
CA CYS A 19 -12.85 -7.97 9.36
C CYS A 19 -11.38 -7.62 9.48
N LEU A 20 -10.60 -8.01 8.48
CA LEU A 20 -9.20 -7.68 8.32
C LEU A 20 -9.06 -6.81 7.06
N ILE A 21 -8.57 -5.60 7.25
CA ILE A 21 -8.44 -4.60 6.19
C ILE A 21 -6.95 -4.50 5.87
N PHE A 22 -6.60 -4.77 4.62
CA PHE A 22 -5.21 -4.74 4.18
C PHE A 22 -4.95 -3.55 3.27
N ASP A 23 -3.91 -2.80 3.58
CA ASP A 23 -3.26 -1.99 2.56
C ASP A 23 -2.57 -2.89 1.53
N VAL A 24 -2.09 -2.29 0.44
CA VAL A 24 -1.51 -3.02 -0.69
C VAL A 24 -0.01 -2.78 -0.81
N ASP A 25 0.39 -1.54 -1.02
CA ASP A 25 1.74 -1.16 -1.38
C ASP A 25 2.64 -1.07 -0.14
N GLY A 26 3.70 -1.90 -0.08
CA GLY A 26 4.49 -2.03 1.14
C GLY A 26 3.86 -2.98 2.19
N THR A 27 2.59 -3.34 2.03
CA THR A 27 1.87 -4.25 2.92
C THR A 27 1.69 -5.64 2.30
N LEU A 28 0.92 -5.79 1.23
CA LEU A 28 0.75 -7.07 0.53
C LEU A 28 1.73 -7.22 -0.64
N LEU A 29 2.00 -6.12 -1.38
CA LEU A 29 2.90 -6.10 -2.53
C LEU A 29 4.29 -5.60 -2.13
N ASP A 30 5.31 -6.21 -2.71
CA ASP A 30 6.70 -5.71 -2.70
C ASP A 30 6.88 -4.64 -3.79
N SER A 31 6.10 -3.57 -3.70
CA SER A 31 6.00 -2.52 -4.71
C SER A 31 6.85 -1.28 -4.40
N MET A 32 7.28 -1.10 -3.15
CA MET A 32 7.96 0.12 -2.74
C MET A 32 9.31 0.36 -3.44
N PRO A 33 10.12 -0.67 -3.79
CA PRO A 33 11.31 -0.48 -4.61
C PRO A 33 11.00 0.09 -6.00
N MET A 34 9.87 -0.32 -6.62
CA MET A 34 9.41 0.21 -7.90
C MET A 34 9.00 1.68 -7.76
N TRP A 35 8.17 2.00 -6.75
CA TRP A 35 7.76 3.39 -6.51
C TRP A 35 8.96 4.33 -6.26
N ALA A 36 9.98 3.86 -5.53
CA ALA A 36 11.18 4.63 -5.25
C ALA A 36 12.04 4.95 -6.50
N ARG A 37 11.88 4.19 -7.58
CA ARG A 37 12.65 4.37 -8.83
C ARG A 37 11.85 4.92 -10.00
N LEU A 38 10.54 5.02 -9.87
CA LEU A 38 9.63 5.28 -10.99
C LEU A 38 9.99 6.54 -11.79
N ASP A 39 10.29 7.64 -11.10
CA ASP A 39 10.70 8.90 -11.74
C ASP A 39 12.07 8.78 -12.44
N ILE A 40 12.99 8.00 -11.86
CA ILE A 40 14.31 7.72 -12.46
C ILE A 40 14.14 6.90 -13.72
N ASP A 41 13.40 5.79 -13.64
CA ASP A 41 13.19 4.87 -14.77
C ASP A 41 12.52 5.60 -15.93
N TYR A 42 11.59 6.53 -15.64
CA TYR A 42 11.01 7.43 -16.64
C TYR A 42 12.07 8.31 -17.30
N LEU A 43 12.93 8.98 -16.53
CA LEU A 43 13.98 9.87 -17.03
C LEU A 43 15.05 9.11 -17.81
N GLU A 44 15.51 7.98 -17.28
CA GLU A 44 16.48 7.10 -17.95
C GLU A 44 15.94 6.58 -19.28
N GLY A 45 14.65 6.24 -19.34
CA GLY A 45 13.96 5.81 -20.57
C GLY A 45 13.93 6.91 -21.66
N MET A 46 14.04 8.16 -21.27
CA MET A 46 14.18 9.30 -22.21
C MET A 46 15.64 9.70 -22.48
N GLY A 47 16.62 9.01 -21.90
CA GLY A 47 18.05 9.30 -22.06
C GLY A 47 18.60 10.38 -21.12
N TYR A 48 17.85 10.80 -20.11
CA TYR A 48 18.37 11.63 -19.03
C TYR A 48 19.07 10.78 -17.98
N HIS A 49 20.03 11.36 -17.28
CA HIS A 49 20.77 10.69 -16.19
C HIS A 49 20.64 11.53 -14.92
N PRO A 50 19.65 11.24 -14.08
CA PRO A 50 19.46 11.95 -12.82
C PRO A 50 20.68 11.82 -11.90
N GLU A 51 21.02 12.91 -11.20
CA GLU A 51 22.05 12.88 -10.16
C GLU A 51 21.63 11.96 -9.00
N PRO A 52 22.61 11.39 -8.24
CA PRO A 52 22.31 10.43 -7.17
C PRO A 52 21.36 10.95 -6.07
N ASP A 53 21.29 12.29 -5.89
CA ASP A 53 20.42 12.95 -4.91
C ASP A 53 19.00 13.26 -5.44
N PHE A 54 18.72 12.94 -6.71
CA PHE A 54 17.43 13.21 -7.34
C PHE A 54 16.27 12.56 -6.58
N CYS A 55 16.39 11.28 -6.21
CA CYS A 55 15.37 10.58 -5.42
C CYS A 55 15.04 11.33 -4.12
N THR A 56 16.05 11.88 -3.45
CA THR A 56 15.85 12.65 -2.21
C THR A 56 15.04 13.92 -2.46
N LYS A 57 15.26 14.56 -3.60
CA LYS A 57 14.55 15.79 -3.98
C LYS A 57 13.07 15.54 -4.25
N VAL A 58 12.72 14.42 -4.89
CA VAL A 58 11.33 14.11 -5.28
C VAL A 58 10.56 13.27 -4.26
N LYS A 59 11.24 12.61 -3.30
CA LYS A 59 10.65 11.68 -2.33
C LYS A 59 9.40 12.22 -1.59
N MET A 60 9.36 13.53 -1.33
CA MET A 60 8.25 14.16 -0.59
C MET A 60 7.25 14.87 -1.50
N MET A 61 7.41 14.78 -2.80
CA MET A 61 6.53 15.39 -3.78
C MET A 61 5.37 14.46 -4.12
N THR A 62 4.24 15.04 -4.49
CA THR A 62 3.21 14.28 -5.22
C THR A 62 3.72 13.98 -6.62
N ILE A 63 3.18 12.97 -7.31
CA ILE A 63 3.56 12.66 -8.70
C ILE A 63 3.34 13.89 -9.60
N SER A 64 2.29 14.68 -9.37
CA SER A 64 2.05 15.93 -10.09
C SER A 64 3.14 16.97 -9.85
N ASP A 65 3.56 17.17 -8.59
CA ASP A 65 4.62 18.12 -8.26
C ASP A 65 5.98 17.64 -8.80
N ALA A 66 6.27 16.34 -8.73
CA ALA A 66 7.45 15.73 -9.33
C ALA A 66 7.47 15.92 -10.85
N SER A 67 6.32 15.79 -11.52
CA SER A 67 6.21 16.04 -12.96
C SER A 67 6.51 17.48 -13.35
N ILE A 68 6.08 18.47 -12.55
CA ILE A 68 6.44 19.87 -12.73
C ILE A 68 7.94 20.06 -12.54
N PHE A 69 8.50 19.48 -11.46
CA PHE A 69 9.92 19.55 -11.17
C PHE A 69 10.77 18.90 -12.26
N ILE A 70 10.39 17.71 -12.75
CA ILE A 70 11.05 17.00 -13.86
C ILE A 70 11.08 17.86 -15.11
N ARG A 71 9.93 18.43 -15.51
CA ARG A 71 9.86 19.33 -16.67
C ARG A 71 10.86 20.47 -16.56
N ASP A 72 10.82 21.17 -15.43
CA ASP A 72 11.58 22.42 -15.26
C ASP A 72 13.08 22.17 -15.05
N TYR A 73 13.44 21.10 -14.35
CA TYR A 73 14.83 20.78 -14.02
C TYR A 73 15.59 20.15 -15.21
N PHE A 74 14.93 19.24 -15.94
CA PHE A 74 15.55 18.54 -17.09
C PHE A 74 15.21 19.19 -18.44
N GLY A 75 14.35 20.19 -18.48
CA GLY A 75 13.93 20.82 -19.72
C GLY A 75 13.11 19.88 -20.63
N VAL A 76 12.30 19.01 -20.03
CA VAL A 76 11.47 18.05 -20.79
C VAL A 76 10.40 18.81 -21.58
N GLU A 77 10.36 18.63 -22.90
CA GLU A 77 9.40 19.27 -23.79
C GLU A 77 8.03 18.57 -23.77
N LYS A 78 7.45 18.40 -22.56
CA LYS A 78 6.11 17.84 -22.33
C LYS A 78 5.40 18.61 -21.24
N SER A 79 4.06 18.59 -21.24
CA SER A 79 3.31 19.16 -20.11
C SER A 79 3.44 18.28 -18.86
N PRO A 80 3.30 18.86 -17.65
CA PRO A 80 3.30 18.07 -16.41
C PRO A 80 2.26 16.93 -16.42
N GLU A 81 1.10 17.17 -17.03
CA GLU A 81 0.04 16.17 -17.16
C GLU A 81 0.46 15.00 -18.05
N GLN A 82 1.19 15.28 -19.14
CA GLN A 82 1.75 14.25 -20.01
C GLN A 82 2.81 13.43 -19.26
N ILE A 83 3.71 14.10 -18.54
CA ILE A 83 4.74 13.45 -17.71
C ILE A 83 4.09 12.56 -16.65
N THR A 84 3.12 13.09 -15.91
CA THR A 84 2.34 12.31 -14.92
C THR A 84 1.70 11.07 -15.56
N THR A 85 1.07 11.24 -16.72
CA THR A 85 0.42 10.12 -17.44
C THR A 85 1.42 9.06 -17.84
N GLU A 86 2.59 9.45 -18.34
CA GLU A 86 3.64 8.52 -18.76
C GLU A 86 4.27 7.79 -17.57
N ILE A 87 4.58 8.50 -16.47
CA ILE A 87 5.07 7.90 -15.21
C ILE A 87 4.06 6.89 -14.68
N MET A 88 2.78 7.27 -14.60
CA MET A 88 1.73 6.35 -14.17
C MET A 88 1.58 5.16 -15.12
N GLY A 89 1.79 5.37 -16.43
CA GLY A 89 1.81 4.28 -17.40
C GLY A 89 2.87 3.22 -17.11
N ILE A 90 4.05 3.62 -16.63
CA ILE A 90 5.11 2.69 -16.18
C ILE A 90 4.64 1.93 -14.94
N ALA A 91 4.07 2.64 -13.95
CA ALA A 91 3.52 1.98 -12.76
C ALA A 91 2.44 0.94 -13.12
N TYR A 92 1.48 1.31 -13.97
CA TYR A 92 0.45 0.39 -14.47
C TYR A 92 1.04 -0.87 -15.12
N SER A 93 2.11 -0.70 -15.92
CA SER A 93 2.80 -1.83 -16.54
C SER A 93 3.38 -2.79 -15.52
N HIS A 94 3.99 -2.28 -14.45
CA HIS A 94 4.52 -3.10 -13.37
C HIS A 94 3.42 -3.88 -12.63
N TYR A 95 2.31 -3.22 -12.27
CA TYR A 95 1.18 -3.88 -11.61
C TYR A 95 0.57 -4.98 -12.50
N GLU A 96 0.48 -4.74 -13.80
CA GLU A 96 -0.10 -5.70 -14.74
C GLU A 96 0.83 -6.90 -15.01
N ASN A 97 2.15 -6.72 -14.96
CA ASN A 97 3.07 -7.72 -15.51
C ASN A 97 4.02 -8.38 -14.49
N ASP A 98 4.57 -7.66 -13.51
CA ASP A 98 5.73 -8.17 -12.76
C ASP A 98 5.72 -7.97 -11.23
N LEU A 99 4.97 -7.01 -10.67
CA LEU A 99 4.92 -6.84 -9.22
C LEU A 99 4.42 -8.10 -8.50
N LEU A 100 5.17 -8.52 -7.50
CA LEU A 100 4.88 -9.71 -6.71
C LEU A 100 4.37 -9.35 -5.31
N LEU A 101 3.71 -10.31 -4.69
CA LEU A 101 3.40 -10.25 -3.26
C LEU A 101 4.67 -10.34 -2.42
N LYS A 102 4.63 -9.75 -1.24
CA LYS A 102 5.64 -10.03 -0.22
C LYS A 102 5.65 -11.54 0.11
N PRO A 103 6.82 -12.14 0.41
CA PRO A 103 6.92 -13.56 0.71
C PRO A 103 5.99 -13.96 1.86
N GLY A 104 5.12 -14.94 1.65
CA GLY A 104 4.16 -15.43 2.67
C GLY A 104 2.83 -14.67 2.74
N ALA A 105 2.68 -13.56 2.01
CA ALA A 105 1.42 -12.79 2.05
C ALA A 105 0.24 -13.58 1.46
N ALA A 106 0.46 -14.35 0.38
CA ALA A 106 -0.60 -15.18 -0.21
C ALA A 106 -1.10 -16.24 0.77
N GLU A 107 -0.18 -16.97 1.40
CA GLU A 107 -0.50 -18.01 2.38
C GLU A 107 -1.19 -17.44 3.63
N LEU A 108 -0.81 -16.24 4.06
CA LEU A 108 -1.47 -15.55 5.17
C LEU A 108 -2.92 -15.22 4.80
N ILE A 109 -3.15 -14.60 3.65
CA ILE A 109 -4.48 -14.21 3.17
C ILE A 109 -5.39 -15.45 3.04
N GLU A 110 -4.91 -16.52 2.40
CA GLU A 110 -5.67 -17.77 2.27
C GLU A 110 -6.02 -18.37 3.63
N THR A 111 -5.05 -18.40 4.56
CA THR A 111 -5.26 -18.95 5.90
C THR A 111 -6.29 -18.15 6.69
N LEU A 112 -6.19 -16.82 6.70
CA LEU A 112 -7.13 -15.94 7.38
C LEU A 112 -8.54 -16.04 6.77
N LYS A 113 -8.64 -16.17 5.45
CA LYS A 113 -9.93 -16.42 4.78
C LYS A 113 -10.56 -17.74 5.21
N ASN A 114 -9.75 -18.82 5.26
CA ASN A 114 -10.19 -20.14 5.70
C ASN A 114 -10.57 -20.18 7.19
N MET A 115 -10.02 -19.29 8.02
CA MET A 115 -10.43 -19.08 9.41
C MET A 115 -11.77 -18.33 9.53
N GLY A 116 -12.34 -17.83 8.43
CA GLY A 116 -13.67 -17.21 8.38
C GLY A 116 -13.66 -15.69 8.51
N TYR A 117 -12.51 -15.04 8.43
CA TYR A 117 -12.44 -13.58 8.43
C TYR A 117 -12.96 -12.99 7.10
N HIS A 118 -13.62 -11.85 7.18
CA HIS A 118 -13.80 -10.98 6.03
C HIS A 118 -12.48 -10.28 5.73
N ILE A 119 -12.10 -10.24 4.45
CA ILE A 119 -10.86 -9.61 4.00
C ILE A 119 -11.21 -8.54 2.98
N VAL A 120 -10.85 -7.28 3.28
CA VAL A 120 -11.08 -6.13 2.41
C VAL A 120 -9.78 -5.41 2.17
N VAL A 121 -9.55 -5.01 0.94
CA VAL A 121 -8.39 -4.20 0.54
C VAL A 121 -8.76 -2.73 0.61
N ALA A 122 -7.88 -1.90 1.22
CA ALA A 122 -8.01 -0.45 1.31
C ALA A 122 -6.71 0.23 0.84
N THR A 123 -6.70 0.80 -0.36
CA THR A 123 -5.49 1.31 -1.01
C THR A 123 -5.59 2.78 -1.41
N ALA A 124 -4.43 3.44 -1.53
CA ALA A 124 -4.33 4.77 -2.11
C ALA A 124 -4.31 4.75 -3.65
N ASN A 125 -3.97 3.60 -4.25
CA ASN A 125 -3.83 3.44 -5.69
C ASN A 125 -5.16 3.19 -6.42
N GLU A 126 -5.12 3.22 -7.76
CA GLU A 126 -6.29 3.10 -8.62
C GLU A 126 -6.87 1.67 -8.61
N TYR A 127 -8.21 1.59 -8.63
CA TYR A 127 -8.94 0.33 -8.51
C TYR A 127 -8.53 -0.73 -9.52
N ASP A 128 -8.54 -0.37 -10.82
CA ASP A 128 -8.26 -1.33 -11.90
C ASP A 128 -6.80 -1.82 -11.89
N MET A 129 -5.88 -0.96 -11.50
CA MET A 129 -4.46 -1.27 -11.37
C MET A 129 -4.23 -2.32 -10.27
N VAL A 130 -4.73 -2.04 -9.08
CA VAL A 130 -4.60 -2.95 -7.92
C VAL A 130 -5.33 -4.26 -8.17
N LYS A 131 -6.57 -4.20 -8.68
CA LYS A 131 -7.36 -5.40 -8.98
C LYS A 131 -6.63 -6.36 -9.91
N LYS A 132 -6.11 -5.87 -11.04
CA LYS A 132 -5.35 -6.70 -12.00
C LYS A 132 -4.13 -7.35 -11.36
N CYS A 133 -3.39 -6.60 -10.53
CA CYS A 133 -2.22 -7.13 -9.83
C CYS A 133 -2.61 -8.24 -8.84
N LEU A 134 -3.66 -8.06 -8.05
CA LEU A 134 -4.16 -9.06 -7.11
C LEU A 134 -4.76 -10.29 -7.82
N GLU A 135 -5.40 -10.10 -8.98
CA GLU A 135 -5.88 -11.19 -9.84
C GLU A 135 -4.72 -12.01 -10.40
N ARG A 136 -3.68 -11.37 -10.94
CA ARG A 136 -2.47 -12.02 -11.46
C ARG A 136 -1.72 -12.80 -10.37
N ASN A 137 -1.68 -12.28 -9.15
CA ASN A 137 -1.09 -12.94 -7.99
C ASN A 137 -2.03 -13.96 -7.31
N ASP A 138 -3.19 -14.25 -7.90
CA ASP A 138 -4.18 -15.27 -7.48
C ASP A 138 -4.75 -15.07 -6.05
N ILE A 139 -4.72 -13.85 -5.51
CA ILE A 139 -5.27 -13.55 -4.18
C ILE A 139 -6.58 -12.74 -4.21
N MET A 140 -6.96 -12.13 -5.32
CA MET A 140 -8.21 -11.36 -5.44
C MET A 140 -9.45 -12.20 -5.08
N LYS A 141 -9.44 -13.50 -5.33
CA LYS A 141 -10.50 -14.45 -5.00
C LYS A 141 -10.82 -14.59 -3.52
N TYR A 142 -9.89 -14.18 -2.64
CA TYR A 142 -10.07 -14.21 -1.18
C TYR A 142 -10.64 -12.89 -0.63
N MET A 143 -10.69 -11.82 -1.45
CA MET A 143 -11.14 -10.50 -1.02
C MET A 143 -12.66 -10.39 -1.09
N ASP A 144 -13.29 -9.93 0.00
CA ASP A 144 -14.73 -9.58 0.02
C ASP A 144 -14.97 -8.21 -0.61
N GLY A 145 -13.94 -7.39 -0.76
CA GLY A 145 -14.00 -6.11 -1.42
C GLY A 145 -12.66 -5.42 -1.60
N LEU A 146 -12.65 -4.44 -2.48
CA LEU A 146 -11.53 -3.52 -2.71
C LEU A 146 -12.08 -2.11 -2.76
N ILE A 147 -11.50 -1.22 -1.95
CA ILE A 147 -11.86 0.19 -1.89
C ILE A 147 -10.60 1.06 -2.04
N THR A 148 -10.72 2.17 -2.76
CA THR A 148 -9.61 3.08 -3.00
C THR A 148 -9.87 4.45 -2.41
N CYS A 149 -8.80 5.20 -2.14
CA CYS A 149 -8.87 6.58 -1.72
C CYS A 149 -9.64 7.46 -2.73
N THR A 150 -9.46 7.22 -4.03
CA THR A 150 -10.19 7.90 -5.10
C THR A 150 -11.71 7.68 -4.98
N MET A 151 -12.16 6.47 -4.65
CA MET A 151 -13.59 6.14 -4.50
C MET A 151 -14.25 6.83 -3.31
N VAL A 152 -13.50 7.09 -2.24
CA VAL A 152 -14.00 7.83 -1.05
C VAL A 152 -13.75 9.34 -1.14
N GLY A 153 -12.90 9.80 -2.07
CA GLY A 153 -12.58 11.21 -2.30
C GLY A 153 -11.59 11.81 -1.30
N TYR A 154 -10.90 10.98 -0.50
CA TYR A 154 -9.93 11.41 0.51
C TYR A 154 -8.73 10.47 0.55
N SER A 155 -7.54 11.03 0.83
CA SER A 155 -6.33 10.23 1.08
C SER A 155 -6.38 9.55 2.45
N LYS A 156 -5.43 8.66 2.73
CA LYS A 156 -5.25 7.99 4.04
C LYS A 156 -4.89 8.94 5.20
N GLN A 157 -4.79 10.26 4.96
CA GLN A 157 -4.78 11.25 6.04
C GLN A 157 -6.14 11.33 6.76
N ARG A 158 -7.20 10.74 6.16
CA ARG A 158 -8.52 10.56 6.76
C ARG A 158 -8.89 9.08 6.77
N PRO A 159 -9.69 8.63 7.75
CA PRO A 159 -10.01 7.22 7.92
C PRO A 159 -11.09 6.69 6.95
N ASP A 160 -11.58 7.51 6.03
CA ASP A 160 -12.76 7.22 5.20
C ASP A 160 -12.63 5.91 4.42
N VAL A 161 -11.42 5.59 3.91
CA VAL A 161 -11.17 4.34 3.17
C VAL A 161 -11.32 3.11 4.07
N TYR A 162 -10.84 3.16 5.31
CA TYR A 162 -10.96 2.07 6.28
C TYR A 162 -12.39 1.92 6.79
N ILE A 163 -13.09 3.05 7.05
CA ILE A 163 -14.50 3.03 7.43
C ILE A 163 -15.33 2.40 6.31
N LYS A 164 -15.06 2.76 5.07
CA LYS A 164 -15.75 2.18 3.91
C LYS A 164 -15.46 0.68 3.75
N ALA A 165 -14.25 0.23 4.05
CA ALA A 165 -13.91 -1.19 4.08
C ALA A 165 -14.75 -1.96 5.13
N CYS A 166 -14.95 -1.39 6.32
CA CYS A 166 -15.85 -1.97 7.33
C CYS A 166 -17.28 -2.10 6.82
N GLU A 167 -17.81 -1.08 6.15
CA GLU A 167 -19.16 -1.09 5.58
C GLU A 167 -19.32 -2.22 4.53
N ILE A 168 -18.29 -2.43 3.68
CA ILE A 168 -18.27 -3.53 2.69
C ILE A 168 -18.38 -4.88 3.38
N ALA A 169 -17.63 -5.07 4.49
CA ALA A 169 -17.65 -6.30 5.28
C ALA A 169 -18.88 -6.45 6.20
N GLY A 170 -19.72 -5.42 6.32
CA GLY A 170 -20.82 -5.40 7.29
C GLY A 170 -20.38 -5.42 8.75
N CYS A 171 -19.19 -4.88 9.05
CA CYS A 171 -18.56 -4.89 10.37
C CYS A 171 -18.42 -3.47 10.93
N SER A 172 -18.29 -3.37 12.24
CA SER A 172 -17.95 -2.12 12.92
C SER A 172 -16.42 -1.90 12.97
N VAL A 173 -15.99 -0.68 13.27
CA VAL A 173 -14.58 -0.33 13.52
C VAL A 173 -13.96 -1.23 14.60
N SER A 174 -14.67 -1.46 15.70
CA SER A 174 -14.19 -2.29 16.82
C SER A 174 -14.06 -3.78 16.48
N GLU A 175 -14.77 -4.27 15.46
CA GLU A 175 -14.69 -5.63 14.95
C GLU A 175 -13.65 -5.80 13.84
N SER A 176 -12.94 -4.73 13.51
CA SER A 176 -12.01 -4.68 12.36
C SER A 176 -10.57 -4.43 12.82
N VAL A 177 -9.60 -4.93 12.02
CA VAL A 177 -8.16 -4.69 12.20
C VAL A 177 -7.60 -4.23 10.87
N VAL A 178 -6.73 -3.22 10.91
CA VAL A 178 -6.03 -2.69 9.72
C VAL A 178 -4.59 -3.22 9.71
N PHE A 179 -4.13 -3.71 8.56
CA PHE A 179 -2.73 -4.06 8.27
C PHE A 179 -2.16 -2.96 7.40
N GLU A 180 -1.10 -2.31 7.85
CA GLU A 180 -0.53 -1.09 7.25
C GLU A 180 0.97 -0.99 7.52
N ASP A 181 1.74 -0.49 6.54
CA ASP A 181 3.18 -0.24 6.67
C ASP A 181 3.51 1.22 6.99
N SER A 182 2.67 2.18 6.54
CA SER A 182 2.96 3.60 6.65
C SER A 182 2.58 4.19 8.02
N SER A 183 3.54 4.84 8.70
CA SER A 183 3.35 5.40 10.04
C SER A 183 2.19 6.41 10.11
N PHE A 184 2.04 7.28 9.09
CA PHE A 184 0.94 8.26 9.09
C PHE A 184 -0.44 7.60 8.92
N ALA A 185 -0.55 6.56 8.11
CA ALA A 185 -1.79 5.83 7.86
C ALA A 185 -2.18 4.97 9.07
N ILE A 186 -1.20 4.37 9.75
CA ILE A 186 -1.36 3.69 11.05
C ILE A 186 -1.94 4.67 12.08
N ASN A 187 -1.35 5.87 12.20
CA ASN A 187 -1.86 6.90 13.11
C ASN A 187 -3.30 7.29 12.79
N THR A 188 -3.63 7.45 11.51
CA THR A 188 -5.00 7.78 11.07
C THR A 188 -5.99 6.69 11.45
N ALA A 189 -5.68 5.42 11.18
CA ALA A 189 -6.55 4.30 11.53
C ALA A 189 -6.75 4.18 13.06
N LYS A 190 -5.67 4.30 13.84
CA LYS A 190 -5.73 4.27 15.31
C LYS A 190 -6.59 5.40 15.87
N ASN A 191 -6.41 6.62 15.39
CA ASN A 191 -7.20 7.78 15.84
C ASN A 191 -8.69 7.60 15.51
N ALA A 192 -9.04 6.81 14.51
CA ALA A 192 -10.41 6.44 14.18
C ALA A 192 -10.95 5.25 15.01
N GLY A 193 -10.13 4.66 15.89
CA GLY A 193 -10.51 3.59 16.80
C GLY A 193 -10.28 2.17 16.29
N PHE A 194 -9.56 2.00 15.18
CA PHE A 194 -9.15 0.67 14.72
C PHE A 194 -8.01 0.09 15.59
N ASP A 195 -8.01 -1.22 15.75
CA ASP A 195 -6.78 -1.94 16.04
C ASP A 195 -5.94 -2.01 14.77
N VAL A 196 -4.61 -1.85 14.91
CA VAL A 196 -3.69 -1.83 13.75
C VAL A 196 -2.54 -2.80 13.99
N ILE A 197 -2.21 -3.55 12.95
CA ILE A 197 -1.02 -4.40 12.86
C ILE A 197 -0.06 -3.69 11.90
N GLY A 198 1.14 -3.40 12.39
CA GLY A 198 2.21 -2.81 11.58
C GLY A 198 2.85 -3.85 10.68
N VAL A 199 2.99 -3.56 9.40
CA VAL A 199 3.72 -4.40 8.45
C VAL A 199 5.05 -3.74 8.12
N TYR A 200 6.14 -4.49 8.24
CA TYR A 200 7.47 -3.95 7.95
C TYR A 200 7.67 -3.74 6.45
N ASP A 201 8.13 -2.54 6.11
CA ASP A 201 8.69 -2.22 4.81
C ASP A 201 9.99 -1.41 4.98
N ASP A 202 10.96 -1.65 4.10
CA ASP A 202 12.27 -0.98 4.15
C ASP A 202 12.18 0.54 3.95
N THR A 203 11.14 1.03 3.29
CA THR A 203 10.92 2.48 3.10
C THR A 203 10.53 3.21 4.38
N GLU A 204 9.97 2.47 5.35
CA GLU A 204 9.60 2.98 6.68
C GLU A 204 10.61 2.57 7.78
N ARG A 205 11.80 2.08 7.40
CA ARG A 205 12.85 1.63 8.35
C ARG A 205 13.16 2.67 9.43
N ASP A 206 13.25 3.93 9.07
CA ASP A 206 13.58 5.02 10.00
C ASP A 206 12.42 5.29 10.97
N ASN A 207 11.18 5.01 10.58
CA ASN A 207 9.96 5.17 11.38
C ASN A 207 9.54 3.86 12.09
N TRP A 208 10.28 2.76 11.89
CA TRP A 208 9.86 1.44 12.40
C TRP A 208 9.70 1.39 13.93
N ASN A 209 10.54 2.10 14.67
CA ASN A 209 10.40 2.19 16.12
C ASN A 209 9.08 2.85 16.52
N GLU A 210 8.69 3.92 15.84
CA GLU A 210 7.39 4.58 16.03
C GLU A 210 6.24 3.63 15.70
N ILE A 211 6.32 2.91 14.58
CA ILE A 211 5.31 1.91 14.18
C ILE A 211 5.17 0.83 15.27
N CYS A 212 6.28 0.34 15.82
CA CYS A 212 6.25 -0.64 16.91
C CYS A 212 5.59 -0.10 18.19
N GLU A 213 5.76 1.18 18.51
CA GLU A 213 5.10 1.83 19.65
C GLU A 213 3.59 2.07 19.38
N LEU A 214 3.24 2.34 18.14
CA LEU A 214 1.86 2.58 17.72
C LEU A 214 1.02 1.31 17.61
N THR A 215 1.62 0.16 17.38
CA THR A 215 0.92 -1.10 17.06
C THR A 215 1.20 -2.17 18.11
N LYS A 216 0.18 -3.03 18.38
CA LYS A 216 0.33 -4.13 19.34
C LYS A 216 1.07 -5.32 18.74
N CYS A 217 0.94 -5.51 17.44
CA CYS A 217 1.51 -6.62 16.70
C CYS A 217 2.19 -6.08 15.43
N GLN A 218 3.28 -6.75 15.02
CA GLN A 218 4.02 -6.41 13.80
C GLN A 218 4.25 -7.66 12.96
N VAL A 219 4.20 -7.50 11.64
CA VAL A 219 4.48 -8.54 10.67
C VAL A 219 5.70 -8.15 9.84
N VAL A 220 6.62 -9.09 9.70
CA VAL A 220 7.76 -9.00 8.78
C VAL A 220 7.66 -10.19 7.83
N PHE A 221 7.30 -9.92 6.59
CA PHE A 221 7.21 -10.93 5.53
C PHE A 221 8.58 -11.43 5.07
#